data_449240e9c71594c17ae761f7c3e56d14
#
_entry.id   449240e9c71594c17ae761f7c3e56d14
#
_cell.length_a   1.000
_cell.length_b   1.000
_cell.length_c   1.000
_cell.angle_alpha   90.00
_cell.angle_beta   90.00
_cell.angle_gamma   90.00
#
_symmetry.space_group_name_H-M   'P 1'
#
loop_
_entity.id
_entity.type
_entity.pdbx_description
1 polymer ?
#
loop_
_entity_poly.entity_id
_entity_poly.type
_entity_poly.pdbx_seq_one_letter_code
_entity_poly.pdbx_strand_id
1 'polypeptide(L)'
;MLRYLTAGESHGPALVATIEGLPAQVRITTDDIAHELRRRRLGAGRGTRMGFETDEVELLGGVRHGRTLGSPIALRIANAEWPKWRTVMAADPVDSDDLSDQARATPLTRPRPGHADLVGMQKYDFDEARPILERASARETAARVGIAAVAKAFLAQSVGVQILSHVVGLGTVHLPEDTSPTPDDLERIDSDPVRCADPSTSARMVAQIDACHQDGDTLGGVVEVLAHGMPVGLGSHTQWDRRLDARLAAALMSIPAIKAVEVGDGLSLAQMRGSTAHDEIAPAQQASNATRGVRRLSNHCGGIEGGMSTGQVLRVRAAMKPIATVPRALRTIDTTTGEPALAHHQRSDVCAVPAAGVIGEAMVALVLAEAVLEKFGGDSVAETTRNHEAHLARLAEHGWVAAR
;
A
#
# COMPACT_ATOMS: atom_id res chain seq x y z
N MET A 1 6.33 -10.80 -17.32
CA MET A 1 5.46 -9.64 -16.94
C MET A 1 4.68 -10.05 -15.72
N LEU A 2 4.76 -9.26 -14.63
CA LEU A 2 3.97 -9.46 -13.42
C LEU A 2 2.58 -8.86 -13.63
N ARG A 3 1.51 -9.61 -13.36
CA ARG A 3 0.13 -9.11 -13.41
C ARG A 3 -0.64 -9.58 -12.19
N TYR A 4 -1.50 -8.73 -11.68
CA TYR A 4 -2.40 -9.10 -10.57
C TYR A 4 -3.80 -8.51 -10.79
N LEU A 5 -4.79 -9.19 -10.26
CA LEU A 5 -6.19 -8.77 -10.26
C LEU A 5 -6.78 -8.97 -8.86
N THR A 6 -7.69 -8.08 -8.48
CA THR A 6 -8.50 -8.21 -7.27
C THR A 6 -9.97 -8.15 -7.60
N ALA A 7 -10.78 -8.94 -6.92
CA ALA A 7 -12.23 -8.98 -7.05
C ALA A 7 -12.90 -9.09 -5.68
N GLY A 8 -14.21 -8.91 -5.65
CA GLY A 8 -15.04 -9.01 -4.46
C GLY A 8 -15.43 -7.66 -3.87
N GLU A 9 -16.52 -7.67 -3.13
CA GLU A 9 -17.17 -6.54 -2.49
C GLU A 9 -16.95 -6.57 -0.97
N SER A 10 -17.09 -5.41 -0.32
CA SER A 10 -16.84 -5.25 1.12
C SER A 10 -17.70 -6.17 1.99
N HIS A 11 -18.94 -6.41 1.59
CA HIS A 11 -19.89 -7.29 2.29
C HIS A 11 -20.30 -8.49 1.43
N GLY A 12 -19.60 -8.76 0.32
CA GLY A 12 -19.73 -10.01 -0.44
C GLY A 12 -19.15 -11.21 0.32
N PRO A 13 -19.18 -12.41 -0.29
CA PRO A 13 -18.72 -13.65 0.36
C PRO A 13 -17.24 -13.65 0.72
N ALA A 14 -16.43 -13.01 -0.11
CA ALA A 14 -14.98 -12.93 0.06
C ALA A 14 -14.38 -11.85 -0.86
N LEU A 15 -13.14 -11.49 -0.57
CA LEU A 15 -12.24 -10.86 -1.54
C LEU A 15 -11.39 -11.95 -2.20
N VAL A 16 -11.07 -11.77 -3.46
CA VAL A 16 -10.20 -12.67 -4.23
C VAL A 16 -9.06 -11.86 -4.84
N ALA A 17 -7.86 -12.42 -4.85
CA ALA A 17 -6.74 -11.87 -5.60
C ALA A 17 -6.02 -12.97 -6.37
N THR A 18 -5.53 -12.61 -7.55
CA THR A 18 -4.66 -13.47 -8.35
C THR A 18 -3.41 -12.71 -8.75
N ILE A 19 -2.27 -13.40 -8.82
CA ILE A 19 -1.02 -12.88 -9.35
C ILE A 19 -0.34 -13.93 -10.23
N GLU A 20 0.18 -13.50 -11.38
CA GLU A 20 0.98 -14.33 -12.27
C GLU A 20 2.34 -13.67 -12.59
N GLY A 21 3.31 -14.47 -12.97
CA GLY A 21 4.65 -14.03 -13.38
C GLY A 21 5.67 -14.01 -12.25
N LEU A 22 5.32 -14.45 -11.04
CA LEU A 22 6.31 -14.68 -9.98
C LEU A 22 7.03 -16.02 -10.19
N PRO A 23 8.36 -16.09 -9.90
CA PRO A 23 9.14 -17.30 -10.05
C PRO A 23 8.69 -18.43 -9.12
N ALA A 24 9.03 -19.65 -9.51
CA ALA A 24 8.91 -20.81 -8.64
C ALA A 24 9.88 -20.73 -7.44
N GLN A 25 9.57 -21.48 -6.37
CA GLN A 25 10.39 -21.66 -5.18
C GLN A 25 10.46 -20.45 -4.23
N VAL A 26 9.64 -19.43 -4.38
CA VAL A 26 9.44 -18.43 -3.33
C VAL A 26 8.80 -19.11 -2.13
N ARG A 27 9.43 -19.03 -0.97
CA ARG A 27 8.89 -19.55 0.30
C ARG A 27 7.80 -18.59 0.78
N ILE A 28 6.60 -19.12 0.94
CA ILE A 28 5.42 -18.37 1.41
C ILE A 28 4.39 -19.33 2.00
N THR A 29 3.81 -18.96 3.11
CA THR A 29 2.74 -19.70 3.79
C THR A 29 1.48 -18.84 3.94
N THR A 30 0.36 -19.45 4.31
CA THR A 30 -0.85 -18.73 4.69
C THR A 30 -0.63 -17.84 5.92
N ASP A 31 0.24 -18.27 6.85
CA ASP A 31 0.58 -17.50 8.06
C ASP A 31 1.37 -16.23 7.73
N ASP A 32 2.27 -16.27 6.75
CA ASP A 32 3.00 -15.09 6.26
C ASP A 32 2.02 -14.06 5.66
N ILE A 33 1.07 -14.51 4.86
CA ILE A 33 0.03 -13.66 4.28
C ILE A 33 -0.88 -13.09 5.39
N ALA A 34 -1.31 -13.93 6.32
CA ALA A 34 -2.13 -13.53 7.45
C ALA A 34 -1.40 -12.53 8.36
N HIS A 35 -0.08 -12.63 8.49
CA HIS A 35 0.74 -11.65 9.21
C HIS A 35 0.64 -10.26 8.57
N GLU A 36 0.83 -10.13 7.27
CA GLU A 36 0.69 -8.85 6.56
C GLU A 36 -0.73 -8.27 6.67
N LEU A 37 -1.74 -9.12 6.63
CA LEU A 37 -3.13 -8.71 6.84
C LEU A 37 -3.40 -8.23 8.27
N ARG A 38 -2.78 -8.86 9.29
CA ARG A 38 -2.84 -8.39 10.68
C ARG A 38 -2.20 -7.01 10.81
N ARG A 39 -1.03 -6.78 10.21
CA ARG A 39 -0.35 -5.47 10.19
C ARG A 39 -1.27 -4.39 9.60
N ARG A 40 -1.98 -4.68 8.50
CA ARG A 40 -2.93 -3.74 7.87
C ARG A 40 -4.07 -3.32 8.83
N ARG A 41 -4.43 -4.12 9.82
CA ARG A 41 -5.50 -3.82 10.78
C ARG A 41 -5.03 -2.96 11.96
N LEU A 42 -3.74 -2.81 12.15
CA LEU A 42 -3.16 -2.01 13.24
C LEU A 42 -3.51 -0.52 13.11
N GLY A 43 -3.39 0.19 14.22
CA GLY A 43 -3.50 1.63 14.31
C GLY A 43 -4.68 2.12 15.14
N ALA A 44 -4.46 3.24 15.85
CA ALA A 44 -5.49 3.98 16.57
C ALA A 44 -6.48 4.65 15.58
N GLY A 45 -7.70 4.95 16.05
CA GLY A 45 -8.73 5.58 15.23
C GLY A 45 -9.46 4.62 14.28
N ARG A 46 -9.24 3.30 14.41
CA ARG A 46 -9.90 2.27 13.60
C ARG A 46 -11.33 2.02 14.06
N GLY A 47 -12.22 1.81 13.09
CA GLY A 47 -13.62 1.48 13.36
C GLY A 47 -13.80 0.07 13.96
N THR A 48 -14.97 -0.15 14.54
CA THR A 48 -15.33 -1.40 15.26
C THR A 48 -15.16 -2.67 14.39
N ARG A 49 -15.26 -2.58 13.06
CA ARG A 49 -15.08 -3.71 12.15
C ARG A 49 -13.69 -4.35 12.31
N MET A 50 -12.66 -3.58 12.55
CA MET A 50 -11.31 -4.10 12.70
C MET A 50 -11.12 -5.00 13.91
N GLY A 51 -12.00 -4.91 14.90
CA GLY A 51 -11.97 -5.76 16.11
C GLY A 51 -12.47 -7.19 15.88
N PHE A 52 -13.35 -7.42 14.89
CA PHE A 52 -13.93 -8.75 14.62
C PHE A 52 -13.58 -9.33 13.24
N GLU A 53 -13.03 -8.54 12.32
CA GLU A 53 -12.58 -9.03 11.02
C GLU A 53 -11.30 -9.84 11.19
N THR A 54 -11.32 -11.12 10.89
CA THR A 54 -10.18 -12.03 11.06
C THR A 54 -9.28 -12.12 9.84
N ASP A 55 -9.77 -11.69 8.66
CA ASP A 55 -9.07 -11.82 7.38
C ASP A 55 -8.58 -13.26 7.12
N GLU A 56 -9.47 -14.25 7.28
CA GLU A 56 -9.15 -15.64 7.05
C GLU A 56 -8.74 -15.86 5.60
N VAL A 57 -7.51 -16.36 5.42
CA VAL A 57 -6.85 -16.55 4.11
C VAL A 57 -6.89 -18.01 3.69
N GLU A 58 -7.27 -18.23 2.45
CA GLU A 58 -7.19 -19.52 1.77
C GLU A 58 -6.37 -19.36 0.48
N LEU A 59 -5.30 -20.17 0.32
CA LEU A 59 -4.56 -20.29 -0.92
C LEU A 59 -5.23 -21.33 -1.81
N LEU A 60 -5.82 -20.87 -2.93
CA LEU A 60 -6.58 -21.71 -3.85
C LEU A 60 -5.70 -22.41 -4.91
N GLY A 61 -4.50 -21.87 -5.18
CA GLY A 61 -3.57 -22.42 -6.16
C GLY A 61 -2.24 -21.66 -6.22
N GLY A 62 -1.30 -22.21 -6.97
CA GLY A 62 0.01 -21.59 -7.23
C GLY A 62 1.07 -21.79 -6.14
N VAL A 63 0.72 -22.39 -4.99
CA VAL A 63 1.64 -22.70 -3.88
C VAL A 63 1.45 -24.15 -3.45
N ARG A 64 2.57 -24.84 -3.20
CA ARG A 64 2.59 -26.21 -2.67
C ARG A 64 3.71 -26.36 -1.65
N HIS A 65 3.40 -26.94 -0.49
CA HIS A 65 4.37 -27.15 0.59
C HIS A 65 5.17 -25.89 0.94
N GLY A 66 4.48 -24.72 1.01
CA GLY A 66 5.09 -23.44 1.35
C GLY A 66 6.01 -22.85 0.26
N ARG A 67 5.85 -23.26 -1.01
CA ARG A 67 6.64 -22.75 -2.14
C ARG A 67 5.79 -22.47 -3.35
N THR A 68 6.06 -21.36 -4.04
CA THR A 68 5.41 -21.04 -5.32
C THR A 68 5.81 -22.05 -6.40
N LEU A 69 4.91 -22.25 -7.35
CA LEU A 69 5.08 -23.20 -8.45
C LEU A 69 5.50 -22.56 -9.78
N GLY A 70 5.57 -21.20 -9.85
CA GLY A 70 5.73 -20.47 -11.10
C GLY A 70 4.43 -20.32 -11.90
N SER A 71 3.34 -20.97 -11.47
CA SER A 71 1.99 -20.81 -12.01
C SER A 71 1.25 -19.65 -11.34
N PRO A 72 0.10 -19.19 -11.89
CA PRO A 72 -0.71 -18.19 -11.22
C PRO A 72 -1.06 -18.57 -9.77
N ILE A 73 -0.95 -17.62 -8.87
CA ILE A 73 -1.33 -17.78 -7.48
C ILE A 73 -2.69 -17.14 -7.29
N ALA A 74 -3.61 -17.86 -6.66
CA ALA A 74 -4.92 -17.35 -6.30
C ALA A 74 -5.15 -17.50 -4.79
N LEU A 75 -5.68 -16.43 -4.18
CA LEU A 75 -6.08 -16.43 -2.77
C LEU A 75 -7.49 -15.89 -2.59
N ARG A 76 -8.13 -16.34 -1.52
CA ARG A 76 -9.43 -15.90 -1.05
C ARG A 76 -9.29 -15.39 0.39
N ILE A 77 -9.91 -14.25 0.68
CA ILE A 77 -10.01 -13.69 2.03
C ILE A 77 -11.50 -13.62 2.39
N ALA A 78 -11.94 -14.41 3.35
CA ALA A 78 -13.33 -14.46 3.77
C ALA A 78 -13.79 -13.13 4.41
N ASN A 79 -15.05 -12.75 4.20
CA ASN A 79 -15.68 -11.64 4.89
C ASN A 79 -16.52 -12.16 6.07
N ALA A 80 -16.14 -11.81 7.29
CA ALA A 80 -16.79 -12.28 8.51
C ALA A 80 -18.28 -11.89 8.61
N GLU A 81 -18.68 -10.79 7.99
CA GLU A 81 -20.08 -10.34 7.99
C GLU A 81 -20.95 -10.99 6.89
N TRP A 82 -20.39 -11.76 5.97
CA TRP A 82 -21.13 -12.38 4.86
C TRP A 82 -22.46 -13.07 5.27
N PRO A 83 -22.53 -13.84 6.36
CA PRO A 83 -23.81 -14.49 6.74
C PRO A 83 -24.96 -13.51 6.94
N LYS A 84 -24.68 -12.26 7.34
CA LYS A 84 -25.67 -11.19 7.56
C LYS A 84 -26.02 -10.43 6.27
N TRP A 85 -25.26 -10.61 5.21
CA TRP A 85 -25.39 -9.88 3.96
C TRP A 85 -25.80 -10.77 2.79
N ARG A 86 -25.92 -12.09 3.03
CA ARG A 86 -26.13 -13.09 1.98
C ARG A 86 -27.29 -12.76 1.04
N THR A 87 -28.43 -12.30 1.58
CA THR A 87 -29.60 -11.93 0.78
C THR A 87 -29.37 -10.59 0.06
N VAL A 88 -28.90 -9.57 0.79
CA VAL A 88 -28.70 -8.21 0.24
C VAL A 88 -27.62 -8.15 -0.84
N MET A 89 -26.61 -9.00 -0.75
CA MET A 89 -25.47 -9.08 -1.68
C MET A 89 -25.48 -10.40 -2.46
N ALA A 90 -26.63 -11.02 -2.65
CA ALA A 90 -26.77 -12.22 -3.45
C ALA A 90 -26.38 -11.95 -4.91
N ALA A 91 -25.68 -12.91 -5.52
CA ALA A 91 -25.35 -12.85 -6.95
C ALA A 91 -26.56 -13.19 -7.85
N ASP A 92 -27.45 -14.04 -7.35
CA ASP A 92 -28.66 -14.43 -8.06
C ASP A 92 -29.84 -13.50 -7.70
N PRO A 93 -30.89 -13.42 -8.53
CA PRO A 93 -32.09 -12.65 -8.23
C PRO A 93 -32.71 -13.05 -6.89
N VAL A 94 -33.16 -12.07 -6.14
CA VAL A 94 -33.85 -12.24 -4.84
C VAL A 94 -35.24 -11.62 -4.94
N ASP A 95 -36.22 -12.28 -4.36
CA ASP A 95 -37.59 -11.75 -4.32
C ASP A 95 -37.67 -10.46 -3.50
N SER A 96 -38.49 -9.51 -3.95
CA SER A 96 -38.65 -8.21 -3.29
C SER A 96 -39.13 -8.35 -1.82
N ASP A 97 -39.91 -9.35 -1.52
CA ASP A 97 -40.43 -9.59 -0.19
C ASP A 97 -39.32 -10.00 0.80
N ASP A 98 -38.34 -10.81 0.32
CA ASP A 98 -37.18 -11.20 1.11
C ASP A 98 -36.23 -10.02 1.41
N LEU A 99 -36.24 -9.00 0.55
CA LEU A 99 -35.45 -7.76 0.73
C LEU A 99 -36.16 -6.75 1.61
N SER A 100 -37.48 -6.64 1.54
CA SER A 100 -38.27 -5.60 2.22
C SER A 100 -38.10 -5.64 3.74
N ASP A 101 -37.94 -6.83 4.33
CA ASP A 101 -37.77 -7.03 5.77
C ASP A 101 -36.35 -6.76 6.27
N GLN A 102 -35.40 -6.42 5.37
CA GLN A 102 -34.03 -6.22 5.76
C GLN A 102 -33.63 -4.74 5.75
N ALA A 103 -33.39 -4.16 6.93
CA ALA A 103 -32.90 -2.78 7.06
C ALA A 103 -31.61 -2.51 6.25
N ARG A 104 -30.80 -3.56 6.00
CA ARG A 104 -29.59 -3.44 5.17
C ARG A 104 -29.88 -3.31 3.68
N ALA A 105 -31.07 -3.70 3.21
CA ALA A 105 -31.50 -3.56 1.82
C ALA A 105 -31.96 -2.15 1.46
N THR A 106 -32.14 -1.26 2.45
CA THR A 106 -32.56 0.13 2.22
C THR A 106 -31.65 0.79 1.17
N PRO A 107 -32.21 1.34 0.06
CA PRO A 107 -31.44 2.00 -0.97
C PRO A 107 -30.60 3.18 -0.44
N LEU A 108 -29.39 3.31 -0.93
CA LEU A 108 -28.46 4.38 -0.53
C LEU A 108 -28.52 5.53 -1.53
N THR A 109 -29.52 6.40 -1.40
CA THR A 109 -29.82 7.50 -2.33
C THR A 109 -29.16 8.84 -1.96
N ARG A 110 -28.42 8.91 -0.82
CA ARG A 110 -27.78 10.14 -0.32
C ARG A 110 -26.26 10.00 -0.36
N PRO A 111 -25.64 10.22 -1.55
CA PRO A 111 -24.22 9.97 -1.78
C PRO A 111 -23.33 10.80 -0.86
N ARG A 112 -22.21 10.24 -0.41
CA ARG A 112 -21.24 10.91 0.45
C ARG A 112 -20.35 11.84 -0.37
N PRO A 113 -20.22 13.13 0.00
CA PRO A 113 -19.24 14.01 -0.60
C PRO A 113 -17.80 13.45 -0.44
N GLY A 114 -17.02 13.53 -1.53
CA GLY A 114 -15.63 13.04 -1.53
C GLY A 114 -15.45 11.52 -1.63
N HIS A 115 -16.55 10.75 -1.74
CA HIS A 115 -16.54 9.32 -2.04
C HIS A 115 -16.85 9.06 -3.52
N ALA A 116 -16.73 7.80 -3.95
CA ALA A 116 -17.06 7.39 -5.31
C ALA A 116 -18.57 7.34 -5.60
N ASP A 117 -19.42 7.47 -4.60
CA ASP A 117 -20.85 7.18 -4.64
C ASP A 117 -21.54 7.86 -5.84
N LEU A 118 -21.61 9.19 -5.87
CA LEU A 118 -22.34 9.92 -6.91
C LEU A 118 -21.76 9.71 -8.30
N VAL A 119 -20.45 9.86 -8.46
CA VAL A 119 -19.79 9.71 -9.76
C VAL A 119 -19.89 8.26 -10.27
N GLY A 120 -19.82 7.29 -9.36
CA GLY A 120 -20.02 5.89 -9.70
C GLY A 120 -21.43 5.57 -10.17
N MET A 121 -22.46 6.08 -9.46
CA MET A 121 -23.86 5.96 -9.90
C MET A 121 -24.02 6.53 -11.31
N GLN A 122 -23.54 7.76 -11.55
CA GLN A 122 -23.62 8.41 -12.85
C GLN A 122 -22.89 7.66 -13.97
N LYS A 123 -21.72 7.07 -13.64
CA LYS A 123 -20.89 6.35 -14.63
C LYS A 123 -21.48 5.00 -15.04
N TYR A 124 -22.06 4.28 -14.07
CA TYR A 124 -22.51 2.90 -14.27
C TYR A 124 -24.03 2.75 -14.34
N ASP A 125 -24.77 3.88 -14.33
CA ASP A 125 -26.23 3.94 -14.44
C ASP A 125 -26.93 3.16 -13.30
N PHE A 126 -26.52 3.47 -12.05
CA PHE A 126 -27.14 2.90 -10.87
C PHE A 126 -28.04 3.92 -10.17
N ASP A 127 -29.20 3.49 -9.70
CA ASP A 127 -30.15 4.30 -8.95
C ASP A 127 -29.75 4.53 -7.49
N GLU A 128 -28.82 3.72 -6.97
CA GLU A 128 -28.32 3.79 -5.60
C GLU A 128 -26.80 3.61 -5.52
N ALA A 129 -26.20 4.03 -4.39
CA ALA A 129 -24.76 4.00 -4.21
C ALA A 129 -24.20 2.65 -3.75
N ARG A 130 -25.01 1.66 -3.36
CA ARG A 130 -24.52 0.39 -2.81
C ARG A 130 -23.54 -0.34 -3.73
N PRO A 131 -23.83 -0.59 -5.02
CA PRO A 131 -22.91 -1.29 -5.92
C PRO A 131 -21.53 -0.60 -6.00
N ILE A 132 -21.53 0.72 -5.94
CA ILE A 132 -20.29 1.52 -5.97
C ILE A 132 -19.55 1.44 -4.63
N LEU A 133 -20.26 1.66 -3.51
CA LEU A 133 -19.71 1.65 -2.17
C LEU A 133 -19.03 0.33 -1.83
N GLU A 134 -19.65 -0.78 -2.20
CA GLU A 134 -19.16 -2.12 -1.88
C GLU A 134 -17.79 -2.40 -2.52
N ARG A 135 -17.59 -1.98 -3.77
CA ARG A 135 -16.31 -2.15 -4.46
C ARG A 135 -15.30 -1.04 -4.14
N ALA A 136 -15.75 0.22 -3.96
CA ALA A 136 -14.87 1.35 -3.63
C ALA A 136 -14.43 1.38 -2.16
N SER A 137 -14.90 0.45 -1.35
CA SER A 137 -14.51 0.31 0.05
C SER A 137 -13.01 0.01 0.19
N ALA A 138 -12.36 0.62 1.19
CA ALA A 138 -10.97 0.31 1.55
C ALA A 138 -10.76 -1.17 1.96
N ARG A 139 -11.83 -1.94 2.15
CA ARG A 139 -11.78 -3.39 2.39
C ARG A 139 -11.05 -4.13 1.24
N GLU A 140 -11.21 -3.69 -0.01
CA GLU A 140 -10.56 -4.30 -1.17
C GLU A 140 -9.02 -4.31 -1.06
N THR A 141 -8.43 -3.38 -0.29
CA THR A 141 -6.97 -3.32 -0.08
C THR A 141 -6.44 -4.54 0.70
N ALA A 142 -7.29 -5.30 1.40
CA ALA A 142 -6.88 -6.57 1.98
C ALA A 142 -6.43 -7.57 0.90
N ALA A 143 -7.12 -7.62 -0.24
CA ALA A 143 -6.71 -8.45 -1.37
C ALA A 143 -5.36 -8.01 -1.95
N ARG A 144 -5.10 -6.69 -2.04
CA ARG A 144 -3.79 -6.16 -2.48
C ARG A 144 -2.68 -6.54 -1.51
N VAL A 145 -2.89 -6.35 -0.21
CA VAL A 145 -1.90 -6.69 0.84
C VAL A 145 -1.64 -8.20 0.85
N GLY A 146 -2.69 -9.01 0.80
CA GLY A 146 -2.55 -10.47 0.78
C GLY A 146 -1.72 -10.98 -0.39
N ILE A 147 -1.99 -10.50 -1.61
CA ILE A 147 -1.24 -10.97 -2.78
C ILE A 147 0.17 -10.37 -2.85
N ALA A 148 0.36 -9.15 -2.36
CA ALA A 148 1.67 -8.50 -2.30
C ALA A 148 2.62 -9.13 -1.26
N ALA A 149 2.10 -9.88 -0.27
CA ALA A 149 2.94 -10.64 0.65
C ALA A 149 3.86 -11.60 -0.10
N VAL A 150 3.39 -12.21 -1.20
CA VAL A 150 4.20 -13.09 -2.05
C VAL A 150 5.30 -12.28 -2.77
N ALA A 151 4.99 -11.07 -3.24
CA ALA A 151 5.97 -10.19 -3.88
C ALA A 151 7.03 -9.70 -2.87
N LYS A 152 6.65 -9.35 -1.63
CA LYS A 152 7.59 -9.03 -0.55
C LYS A 152 8.53 -10.20 -0.26
N ALA A 153 7.98 -11.41 -0.13
CA ALA A 153 8.74 -12.63 0.09
C ALA A 153 9.73 -12.92 -1.06
N PHE A 154 9.30 -12.73 -2.31
CA PHE A 154 10.17 -12.84 -3.50
C PHE A 154 11.33 -11.85 -3.44
N LEU A 155 11.06 -10.58 -3.19
CA LEU A 155 12.08 -9.52 -3.11
C LEU A 155 13.12 -9.80 -2.02
N ALA A 156 12.66 -10.16 -0.83
CA ALA A 156 13.54 -10.49 0.30
C ALA A 156 14.43 -11.71 -0.01
N GLN A 157 13.88 -12.75 -0.63
CA GLN A 157 14.58 -14.00 -0.89
C GLN A 157 15.48 -13.96 -2.12
N SER A 158 15.16 -13.16 -3.13
CA SER A 158 15.92 -13.12 -4.39
C SER A 158 17.01 -12.03 -4.43
N VAL A 159 16.72 -10.84 -3.91
CA VAL A 159 17.61 -9.67 -4.02
C VAL A 159 17.88 -8.98 -2.68
N GLY A 160 17.30 -9.46 -1.56
CA GLY A 160 17.53 -8.93 -0.21
C GLY A 160 16.82 -7.61 0.09
N VAL A 161 15.82 -7.22 -0.70
CA VAL A 161 15.05 -5.99 -0.46
C VAL A 161 14.07 -6.19 0.69
N GLN A 162 14.09 -5.28 1.66
CA GLN A 162 13.19 -5.23 2.80
C GLN A 162 12.39 -3.94 2.77
N ILE A 163 11.06 -4.03 2.94
CA ILE A 163 10.15 -2.90 2.83
C ILE A 163 9.44 -2.69 4.16
N LEU A 164 9.45 -1.45 4.63
CA LEU A 164 8.70 -1.01 5.81
C LEU A 164 8.03 0.34 5.56
N SER A 165 7.09 0.70 6.41
CA SER A 165 6.45 2.01 6.38
C SER A 165 6.26 2.57 7.78
N HIS A 166 6.20 3.90 7.87
CA HIS A 166 5.82 4.60 9.09
C HIS A 166 5.00 5.85 8.76
N VAL A 167 4.31 6.37 9.77
CA VAL A 167 3.54 7.61 9.64
C VAL A 167 4.46 8.79 9.91
N VAL A 168 4.56 9.70 8.94
CA VAL A 168 5.40 10.91 9.03
C VAL A 168 4.60 12.18 9.27
N GLY A 169 3.29 12.14 9.05
CA GLY A 169 2.39 13.26 9.33
C GLY A 169 0.98 12.79 9.64
N LEU A 170 0.30 13.43 10.59
CA LEU A 170 -1.09 13.13 10.94
C LEU A 170 -1.76 14.41 11.43
N GLY A 171 -2.78 14.87 10.70
CA GLY A 171 -3.35 16.19 10.91
C GLY A 171 -2.29 17.27 10.78
N THR A 172 -2.07 18.03 11.86
CA THR A 172 -1.07 19.10 11.91
C THR A 172 0.24 18.68 12.58
N VAL A 173 0.36 17.41 13.02
CA VAL A 173 1.55 16.87 13.67
C VAL A 173 2.44 16.18 12.63
N HIS A 174 3.70 16.59 12.59
CA HIS A 174 4.70 16.03 11.69
C HIS A 174 5.89 15.45 12.47
N LEU A 175 6.46 14.39 11.91
CA LEU A 175 7.70 13.77 12.37
C LEU A 175 8.91 14.65 11.98
N PRO A 176 9.99 14.71 12.79
CA PRO A 176 11.25 15.33 12.37
C PRO A 176 11.77 14.73 11.06
N GLU A 177 12.30 15.59 10.17
CA GLU A 177 12.70 15.20 8.79
C GLU A 177 13.87 14.22 8.74
N ASP A 178 14.72 14.20 9.76
CA ASP A 178 15.90 13.34 9.88
C ASP A 178 15.58 11.91 10.36
N THR A 179 14.33 11.60 10.63
CA THR A 179 13.90 10.28 11.10
C THR A 179 13.86 9.29 9.95
N SER A 180 14.77 8.33 9.94
CA SER A 180 14.83 7.28 8.90
C SER A 180 14.95 5.90 9.55
N PRO A 181 13.83 5.21 9.81
CA PRO A 181 13.84 3.89 10.41
C PRO A 181 14.44 2.83 9.48
N THR A 182 14.97 1.79 10.10
CA THR A 182 15.56 0.62 9.44
C THR A 182 14.65 -0.60 9.57
N PRO A 183 14.91 -1.70 8.86
CA PRO A 183 14.14 -2.93 9.03
C PRO A 183 14.10 -3.47 10.47
N ASP A 184 15.13 -3.20 11.28
CA ASP A 184 15.18 -3.60 12.70
C ASP A 184 14.17 -2.84 13.57
N ASP A 185 13.66 -1.71 13.10
CA ASP A 185 12.63 -0.93 13.79
C ASP A 185 11.19 -1.42 13.52
N LEU A 186 10.99 -2.38 12.61
CA LEU A 186 9.67 -2.76 12.13
C LEU A 186 8.75 -3.22 13.26
N GLU A 187 9.21 -4.06 14.17
CA GLU A 187 8.42 -4.57 15.29
C GLU A 187 7.99 -3.43 16.23
N ARG A 188 8.90 -2.49 16.51
CA ARG A 188 8.62 -1.30 17.32
C ARG A 188 7.59 -0.39 16.64
N ILE A 189 7.71 -0.18 15.33
CA ILE A 189 6.74 0.62 14.55
C ILE A 189 5.38 -0.08 14.51
N ASP A 190 5.32 -1.37 14.29
CA ASP A 190 4.06 -2.14 14.27
C ASP A 190 3.36 -2.16 15.63
N SER A 191 4.11 -2.07 16.73
CA SER A 191 3.55 -1.98 18.09
C SER A 191 3.11 -0.56 18.50
N ASP A 192 3.53 0.47 17.75
CA ASP A 192 3.13 1.86 18.01
C ASP A 192 1.67 2.11 17.58
N PRO A 193 0.86 2.81 18.37
CA PRO A 193 -0.57 3.01 18.10
C PRO A 193 -0.87 3.72 16.78
N VAL A 194 0.05 4.50 16.25
CA VAL A 194 -0.10 5.21 14.95
C VAL A 194 0.99 4.82 13.94
N ARG A 195 1.82 3.80 14.27
CA ARG A 195 2.95 3.38 13.45
C ARG A 195 3.95 4.51 13.20
N CYS A 196 4.20 5.33 14.19
CA CYS A 196 5.19 6.41 14.15
C CYS A 196 6.55 5.93 14.67
N ALA A 197 7.64 6.33 14.00
CA ALA A 197 8.98 5.94 14.41
C ALA A 197 9.49 6.68 15.65
N ASP A 198 8.87 7.80 16.02
CA ASP A 198 9.22 8.60 17.21
C ASP A 198 8.09 8.57 18.26
N PRO A 199 8.33 8.04 19.49
CA PRO A 199 7.30 7.93 20.51
C PRO A 199 6.70 9.27 20.95
N SER A 200 7.48 10.34 20.97
CA SER A 200 7.00 11.66 21.40
C SER A 200 6.03 12.26 20.38
N THR A 201 6.33 12.09 19.10
CA THR A 201 5.44 12.48 17.99
C THR A 201 4.21 11.59 17.93
N SER A 202 4.36 10.28 18.17
CA SER A 202 3.26 9.32 18.26
C SER A 202 2.20 9.77 19.28
N ALA A 203 2.61 10.13 20.50
CA ALA A 203 1.69 10.60 21.53
C ALA A 203 0.88 11.84 21.09
N ARG A 204 1.53 12.78 20.38
CA ARG A 204 0.84 13.97 19.82
C ARG A 204 -0.12 13.60 18.68
N MET A 205 0.24 12.62 17.84
CA MET A 205 -0.63 12.12 16.79
C MET A 205 -1.87 11.41 17.34
N VAL A 206 -1.71 10.62 18.41
CA VAL A 206 -2.85 9.98 19.12
C VAL A 206 -3.79 11.06 19.68
N ALA A 207 -3.26 12.10 20.31
CA ALA A 207 -4.09 13.20 20.80
C ALA A 207 -4.88 13.91 19.68
N GLN A 208 -4.33 14.02 18.47
CA GLN A 208 -5.06 14.56 17.31
C GLN A 208 -6.23 13.62 16.89
N ILE A 209 -6.04 12.31 16.92
CA ILE A 209 -7.10 11.35 16.63
C ILE A 209 -8.22 11.46 17.67
N ASP A 210 -7.88 11.52 18.94
CA ASP A 210 -8.84 11.59 20.05
C ASP A 210 -9.69 12.88 19.97
N ALA A 211 -9.05 14.02 19.72
CA ALA A 211 -9.74 15.29 19.51
C ALA A 211 -10.67 15.23 18.30
N CYS A 212 -10.20 14.70 17.18
CA CYS A 212 -10.98 14.54 15.96
C CYS A 212 -12.20 13.62 16.17
N HIS A 213 -12.03 12.53 16.94
CA HIS A 213 -13.11 11.63 17.32
C HIS A 213 -14.20 12.33 18.17
N GLN A 214 -13.77 13.14 19.15
CA GLN A 214 -14.69 13.93 19.98
C GLN A 214 -15.48 14.95 19.17
N ASP A 215 -14.87 15.53 18.14
CA ASP A 215 -15.52 16.48 17.23
C ASP A 215 -16.46 15.80 16.21
N GLY A 216 -16.49 14.47 16.16
CA GLY A 216 -17.28 13.71 15.18
C GLY A 216 -16.77 13.89 13.74
N ASP A 217 -15.45 13.95 13.56
CA ASP A 217 -14.80 14.21 12.28
C ASP A 217 -13.80 13.10 11.89
N THR A 218 -13.10 13.26 10.77
CA THR A 218 -12.11 12.32 10.25
C THR A 218 -10.77 13.00 9.95
N LEU A 219 -9.67 12.28 10.08
CA LEU A 219 -8.32 12.83 10.00
C LEU A 219 -7.50 12.15 8.91
N GLY A 220 -6.80 12.96 8.12
CA GLY A 220 -5.82 12.53 7.12
C GLY A 220 -4.39 12.62 7.62
N GLY A 221 -3.45 12.24 6.76
CA GLY A 221 -2.03 12.31 7.08
C GLY A 221 -1.14 11.80 5.97
N VAL A 222 0.13 11.59 6.28
CA VAL A 222 1.17 11.18 5.34
C VAL A 222 1.91 9.96 5.87
N VAL A 223 2.05 8.97 5.03
CA VAL A 223 2.89 7.79 5.26
C VAL A 223 4.14 7.84 4.40
N GLU A 224 5.25 7.35 4.93
CA GLU A 224 6.47 7.10 4.18
C GLU A 224 6.70 5.59 4.08
N VAL A 225 7.02 5.12 2.88
CA VAL A 225 7.44 3.74 2.61
C VAL A 225 8.91 3.76 2.25
N LEU A 226 9.66 2.91 2.91
CA LEU A 226 11.10 2.73 2.74
C LEU A 226 11.39 1.33 2.20
N ALA A 227 12.28 1.24 1.18
CA ALA A 227 12.81 -0.05 0.75
C ALA A 227 14.33 -0.05 0.88
N HIS A 228 14.83 -0.92 1.73
CA HIS A 228 16.24 -1.15 2.02
C HIS A 228 16.81 -2.26 1.16
N GLY A 229 18.11 -2.25 0.89
CA GLY A 229 18.77 -3.28 0.10
C GLY A 229 18.49 -3.20 -1.40
N MET A 230 18.13 -2.03 -1.89
CA MET A 230 17.76 -1.82 -3.29
C MET A 230 18.89 -2.16 -4.26
N PRO A 231 18.65 -3.00 -5.29
CA PRO A 231 19.57 -3.16 -6.40
C PRO A 231 19.73 -1.86 -7.18
N VAL A 232 20.94 -1.60 -7.71
CA VAL A 232 21.19 -0.49 -8.64
C VAL A 232 20.54 -0.78 -9.99
N GLY A 233 19.86 0.22 -10.58
CA GLY A 233 19.39 0.19 -11.96
C GLY A 233 18.08 -0.56 -12.19
N LEU A 234 17.18 -0.63 -11.19
CA LEU A 234 15.78 -0.99 -11.44
C LEU A 234 15.06 0.19 -12.10
N GLY A 235 14.17 -0.08 -13.03
CA GLY A 235 13.52 0.95 -13.86
C GLY A 235 14.40 1.37 -15.02
N SER A 236 13.98 2.40 -15.76
CA SER A 236 14.71 2.87 -16.95
C SER A 236 14.44 4.36 -17.22
N HIS A 237 15.46 5.04 -17.79
CA HIS A 237 15.35 6.40 -18.30
C HIS A 237 14.93 6.44 -19.77
N THR A 238 14.93 5.29 -20.46
CA THR A 238 14.78 5.23 -21.91
C THR A 238 13.38 5.53 -22.42
N GLN A 239 12.37 5.36 -21.57
CA GLN A 239 10.97 5.66 -21.87
C GLN A 239 10.23 6.05 -20.58
N TRP A 240 9.25 6.96 -20.70
CA TRP A 240 8.55 7.57 -19.55
C TRP A 240 7.79 6.54 -18.68
N ASP A 241 7.14 5.55 -19.29
CA ASP A 241 6.37 4.50 -18.61
C ASP A 241 7.24 3.39 -17.98
N ARG A 242 8.54 3.37 -18.30
CA ARG A 242 9.52 2.46 -17.69
C ARG A 242 10.26 3.07 -16.49
N ARG A 243 10.01 4.34 -16.19
CA ARG A 243 10.57 5.03 -15.03
C ARG A 243 10.01 4.44 -13.74
N LEU A 244 10.90 4.10 -12.79
CA LEU A 244 10.51 3.52 -11.51
C LEU A 244 9.68 4.49 -10.66
N ASP A 245 10.05 5.77 -10.62
CA ASP A 245 9.32 6.83 -9.93
C ASP A 245 7.87 6.99 -10.47
N ALA A 246 7.68 6.96 -11.79
CA ALA A 246 6.36 7.05 -12.41
C ALA A 246 5.48 5.84 -12.04
N ARG A 247 6.04 4.63 -12.05
CA ARG A 247 5.32 3.38 -11.69
C ARG A 247 4.95 3.36 -10.20
N LEU A 248 5.86 3.77 -9.32
CA LEU A 248 5.62 3.90 -7.88
C LEU A 248 4.53 4.94 -7.59
N ALA A 249 4.61 6.11 -8.24
CA ALA A 249 3.61 7.15 -8.08
C ALA A 249 2.21 6.68 -8.52
N ALA A 250 2.09 6.01 -9.67
CA ALA A 250 0.82 5.44 -10.14
C ALA A 250 0.26 4.39 -9.17
N ALA A 251 1.11 3.49 -8.68
CA ALA A 251 0.71 2.44 -7.75
C ALA A 251 0.20 3.02 -6.41
N LEU A 252 0.94 3.95 -5.80
CA LEU A 252 0.55 4.61 -4.56
C LEU A 252 -0.68 5.49 -4.73
N MET A 253 -0.79 6.24 -5.84
CA MET A 253 -1.97 7.06 -6.14
C MET A 253 -3.23 6.22 -6.33
N SER A 254 -3.12 4.94 -6.67
CA SER A 254 -4.24 4.01 -6.81
C SER A 254 -4.86 3.58 -5.47
N ILE A 255 -4.20 3.84 -4.35
CA ILE A 255 -4.72 3.53 -3.01
C ILE A 255 -5.89 4.48 -2.71
N PRO A 256 -7.05 3.98 -2.21
CA PRO A 256 -8.17 4.83 -1.86
C PRO A 256 -7.77 5.98 -0.93
N ALA A 257 -8.31 7.17 -1.20
CA ALA A 257 -8.07 8.42 -0.47
C ALA A 257 -6.65 9.05 -0.61
N ILE A 258 -5.70 8.45 -1.28
CA ILE A 258 -4.42 9.10 -1.58
C ILE A 258 -4.65 10.23 -2.60
N LYS A 259 -4.02 11.40 -2.35
CA LYS A 259 -4.18 12.63 -3.13
C LYS A 259 -2.87 13.25 -3.59
N ALA A 260 -1.74 12.85 -2.99
CA ALA A 260 -0.41 13.23 -3.44
C ALA A 260 0.58 12.08 -3.18
N VAL A 261 1.61 12.01 -4.02
CA VAL A 261 2.74 11.08 -3.89
C VAL A 261 4.02 11.88 -4.09
N GLU A 262 5.01 11.63 -3.25
CA GLU A 262 6.35 12.23 -3.33
C GLU A 262 7.41 11.15 -3.40
N VAL A 263 8.51 11.44 -4.09
CA VAL A 263 9.71 10.60 -4.15
C VAL A 263 10.85 11.40 -3.52
N GLY A 264 11.53 10.82 -2.54
CA GLY A 264 12.54 11.51 -1.75
C GLY A 264 11.95 12.70 -1.00
N ASP A 265 12.61 13.84 -1.08
CA ASP A 265 12.16 15.07 -0.41
C ASP A 265 11.03 15.80 -1.18
N GLY A 266 10.58 15.24 -2.31
CA GLY A 266 9.34 15.61 -2.99
C GLY A 266 9.22 17.11 -3.26
N LEU A 267 8.18 17.73 -2.72
CA LEU A 267 7.90 19.16 -2.93
C LEU A 267 8.98 20.08 -2.35
N SER A 268 9.71 19.67 -1.31
CA SER A 268 10.78 20.46 -0.70
C SER A 268 11.91 20.72 -1.71
N LEU A 269 12.20 19.76 -2.62
CA LEU A 269 13.20 19.94 -3.67
C LEU A 269 12.90 21.12 -4.60
N ALA A 270 11.61 21.40 -4.86
CA ALA A 270 11.22 22.53 -5.71
C ALA A 270 11.54 23.90 -5.08
N GLN A 271 11.77 23.93 -3.77
CA GLN A 271 12.12 25.15 -3.01
C GLN A 271 13.63 25.30 -2.81
N MET A 272 14.42 24.27 -3.15
CA MET A 272 15.87 24.26 -2.98
C MET A 272 16.58 24.80 -4.23
N ARG A 273 17.81 25.28 -4.03
CA ARG A 273 18.70 25.56 -5.17
C ARG A 273 19.37 24.26 -5.64
N GLY A 274 19.64 24.13 -6.94
CA GLY A 274 20.22 22.92 -7.51
C GLY A 274 21.51 22.45 -6.84
N SER A 275 22.36 23.38 -6.37
CA SER A 275 23.58 23.04 -5.63
C SER A 275 23.37 22.39 -4.25
N THR A 276 22.16 22.43 -3.71
CA THR A 276 21.81 21.83 -2.42
C THR A 276 20.75 20.73 -2.55
N ALA A 277 20.06 20.66 -3.70
CA ALA A 277 18.99 19.71 -3.95
C ALA A 277 19.50 18.36 -4.48
N HIS A 278 20.65 18.36 -5.14
CA HIS A 278 21.17 17.14 -5.78
C HIS A 278 22.15 16.41 -4.87
N ASP A 279 22.06 15.08 -4.90
CA ASP A 279 22.90 14.19 -4.09
C ASP A 279 24.30 14.09 -4.69
N GLU A 280 25.28 14.77 -4.08
CA GLU A 280 26.66 14.74 -4.54
C GLU A 280 27.23 13.32 -4.49
N ILE A 281 28.08 13.00 -5.47
CA ILE A 281 28.71 11.69 -5.60
C ILE A 281 30.19 11.80 -5.18
N ALA A 282 30.57 10.93 -4.26
CA ALA A 282 31.95 10.85 -3.76
C ALA A 282 32.48 9.41 -3.84
N PRO A 283 33.81 9.23 -3.84
CA PRO A 283 34.38 7.91 -3.64
C PRO A 283 33.91 7.31 -2.31
N ALA A 284 33.62 6.01 -2.29
CA ALA A 284 33.38 5.31 -1.04
C ALA A 284 34.66 5.34 -0.19
N GLN A 285 34.56 5.72 1.10
CA GLN A 285 35.71 5.70 1.99
C GLN A 285 36.14 4.25 2.23
N GLN A 286 37.44 3.97 1.98
CA GLN A 286 38.01 2.65 2.20
C GLN A 286 38.34 2.45 3.67
N ALA A 287 37.84 1.38 4.28
CA ALA A 287 38.56 0.70 5.34
C ALA A 287 39.57 -0.21 4.65
N SER A 288 40.87 0.13 4.75
CA SER A 288 42.07 -0.63 4.35
C SER A 288 41.93 -1.66 3.22
N ASN A 289 42.56 -1.38 2.09
CA ASN A 289 42.84 -2.25 0.96
C ASN A 289 41.72 -2.56 -0.05
N ALA A 290 41.70 -1.77 -1.12
CA ALA A 290 41.42 -2.20 -2.50
C ALA A 290 39.96 -2.41 -2.92
N THR A 291 38.95 -1.67 -2.45
CA THR A 291 37.66 -1.66 -3.18
C THR A 291 37.25 -0.24 -3.57
N ARG A 292 37.33 0.03 -4.87
CA ARG A 292 36.74 1.22 -5.47
C ARG A 292 35.22 1.10 -5.32
N GLY A 293 34.55 2.19 -5.00
CA GLY A 293 33.10 2.29 -4.96
C GLY A 293 32.70 3.75 -4.99
N VAL A 294 31.46 4.03 -5.26
CA VAL A 294 30.88 5.37 -5.18
C VAL A 294 29.77 5.39 -4.12
N ARG A 295 29.63 6.53 -3.45
CA ARG A 295 28.52 6.78 -2.53
C ARG A 295 27.93 8.15 -2.81
N ARG A 296 26.69 8.32 -2.49
CA ARG A 296 26.03 9.63 -2.43
C ARG A 296 26.13 10.19 -1.03
N LEU A 297 26.29 11.51 -0.93
CA LEU A 297 26.47 12.21 0.36
C LEU A 297 25.14 12.48 1.04
N SER A 298 24.04 12.46 0.28
CA SER A 298 22.64 12.63 0.74
C SER A 298 21.72 11.66 0.01
N ASN A 299 20.43 11.72 0.27
CA ASN A 299 19.40 10.93 -0.41
C ASN A 299 18.13 11.76 -0.65
N HIS A 300 18.30 12.99 -1.10
CA HIS A 300 17.21 13.91 -1.43
C HIS A 300 16.32 13.35 -2.55
N CYS A 301 16.94 12.66 -3.52
CA CYS A 301 16.23 12.00 -4.62
C CYS A 301 15.43 10.76 -4.21
N GLY A 302 15.54 10.32 -2.93
CA GLY A 302 14.83 9.15 -2.42
C GLY A 302 15.20 7.82 -3.08
N GLY A 303 16.48 7.67 -3.46
CA GLY A 303 16.99 6.42 -4.04
C GLY A 303 16.67 6.24 -5.53
N ILE A 304 16.16 7.26 -6.22
CA ILE A 304 15.83 7.21 -7.66
C ILE A 304 16.43 8.42 -8.38
N GLU A 305 17.24 8.17 -9.41
CA GLU A 305 17.75 9.19 -10.32
C GLU A 305 17.40 8.82 -11.77
N GLY A 306 16.83 9.78 -12.52
CA GLY A 306 16.47 9.55 -13.90
C GLY A 306 15.47 8.40 -14.12
N GLY A 307 14.67 8.04 -13.12
CA GLY A 307 13.74 6.92 -13.18
C GLY A 307 14.37 5.55 -12.89
N MET A 308 15.59 5.51 -12.35
CA MET A 308 16.32 4.28 -12.02
C MET A 308 16.76 4.28 -10.55
N SER A 309 16.72 3.12 -9.90
CA SER A 309 17.20 2.97 -8.52
C SER A 309 18.71 3.15 -8.43
N THR A 310 19.16 3.86 -7.38
CA THR A 310 20.56 4.23 -7.16
C THR A 310 21.34 3.24 -6.28
N GLY A 311 20.63 2.32 -5.63
CA GLY A 311 21.18 1.44 -4.60
C GLY A 311 21.08 2.00 -3.17
N GLN A 312 20.68 3.26 -3.02
CA GLN A 312 20.33 3.83 -1.71
C GLN A 312 18.92 3.38 -1.29
N VAL A 313 18.55 3.71 -0.06
CA VAL A 313 17.19 3.47 0.44
C VAL A 313 16.19 4.20 -0.46
N LEU A 314 15.23 3.44 -1.00
CA LEU A 314 14.10 4.03 -1.70
C LEU A 314 13.18 4.68 -0.66
N ARG A 315 12.80 5.94 -0.90
CA ARG A 315 11.88 6.71 -0.05
C ARG A 315 10.72 7.24 -0.90
N VAL A 316 9.50 6.85 -0.58
CA VAL A 316 8.30 7.38 -1.23
C VAL A 316 7.26 7.72 -0.16
N ARG A 317 6.56 8.85 -0.32
CA ARG A 317 5.52 9.33 0.58
C ARG A 317 4.18 9.35 -0.13
N ALA A 318 3.12 9.08 0.63
CA ALA A 318 1.75 9.15 0.14
C ALA A 318 0.89 9.94 1.13
N ALA A 319 0.24 10.99 0.65
CA ALA A 319 -0.66 11.83 1.44
C ALA A 319 -2.11 11.37 1.25
N MET A 320 -2.73 10.98 2.36
CA MET A 320 -4.12 10.52 2.44
C MET A 320 -5.00 11.66 2.94
N LYS A 321 -6.06 11.98 2.19
CA LYS A 321 -7.09 12.88 2.67
C LYS A 321 -7.90 12.24 3.80
N PRO A 322 -8.61 13.02 4.65
CA PRO A 322 -9.59 12.47 5.60
C PRO A 322 -10.61 11.56 4.93
N ILE A 323 -11.10 10.57 5.68
CA ILE A 323 -12.08 9.60 5.18
C ILE A 323 -13.40 10.33 4.89
N ALA A 324 -14.02 10.03 3.75
CA ALA A 324 -15.23 10.70 3.29
C ALA A 324 -16.50 10.38 4.10
N THR A 325 -16.50 9.31 4.90
CA THR A 325 -17.59 8.98 5.82
C THR A 325 -17.37 9.71 7.14
N VAL A 326 -17.84 10.96 7.19
CA VAL A 326 -17.72 11.83 8.36
C VAL A 326 -18.89 11.58 9.31
N PRO A 327 -18.66 11.30 10.62
CA PRO A 327 -19.74 11.07 11.58
C PRO A 327 -20.71 12.27 11.67
N ARG A 328 -20.20 13.51 11.66
CA ARG A 328 -21.00 14.71 11.49
C ARG A 328 -21.35 14.87 10.00
N ALA A 329 -22.47 14.26 9.59
CA ALA A 329 -22.87 14.11 8.21
C ALA A 329 -22.81 15.42 7.39
N LEU A 330 -22.17 15.36 6.23
CA LEU A 330 -22.06 16.49 5.30
C LEU A 330 -23.33 16.65 4.47
N ARG A 331 -23.55 17.87 3.95
CA ARG A 331 -24.67 18.16 3.04
C ARG A 331 -24.50 17.43 1.72
N THR A 332 -25.61 16.92 1.20
CA THR A 332 -25.73 16.23 -0.08
C THR A 332 -27.14 16.43 -0.64
N ILE A 333 -27.52 15.63 -1.62
CA ILE A 333 -28.88 15.53 -2.15
C ILE A 333 -29.39 14.10 -1.97
N ASP A 334 -30.70 13.95 -1.90
CA ASP A 334 -31.34 12.65 -2.15
C ASP A 334 -31.53 12.50 -3.67
N THR A 335 -30.88 11.52 -4.28
CA THR A 335 -30.88 11.33 -5.75
C THR A 335 -32.24 10.91 -6.30
N THR A 336 -33.14 10.38 -5.45
CA THR A 336 -34.50 10.00 -5.87
C THR A 336 -35.41 11.21 -5.98
N THR A 337 -35.29 12.18 -5.05
CA THR A 337 -36.19 13.34 -4.98
C THR A 337 -35.56 14.62 -5.54
N GLY A 338 -34.24 14.68 -5.63
CA GLY A 338 -33.47 15.89 -5.95
C GLY A 338 -33.37 16.91 -4.80
N GLU A 339 -33.94 16.63 -3.64
CA GLU A 339 -34.01 17.54 -2.50
C GLU A 339 -32.70 17.54 -1.69
N PRO A 340 -32.38 18.69 -1.04
CA PRO A 340 -31.25 18.76 -0.12
C PRO A 340 -31.37 17.73 1.02
N ALA A 341 -30.27 17.05 1.32
CA ALA A 341 -30.23 16.01 2.35
C ALA A 341 -28.90 16.03 3.11
N LEU A 342 -28.78 15.16 4.12
CA LEU A 342 -27.50 14.81 4.74
C LEU A 342 -27.04 13.46 4.20
N ALA A 343 -25.72 13.31 3.99
CA ALA A 343 -25.12 12.08 3.50
C ALA A 343 -25.48 10.88 4.40
N HIS A 344 -25.66 9.71 3.79
CA HIS A 344 -25.96 8.52 4.56
C HIS A 344 -24.79 8.16 5.52
N HIS A 345 -25.15 7.74 6.73
CA HIS A 345 -24.18 7.31 7.72
C HIS A 345 -23.73 5.87 7.43
N GLN A 346 -22.43 5.64 7.48
CA GLN A 346 -21.80 4.32 7.45
C GLN A 346 -20.78 4.22 8.58
N ARG A 347 -20.52 3.01 9.07
CA ARG A 347 -19.40 2.79 10.00
C ARG A 347 -18.09 3.15 9.32
N SER A 348 -17.26 3.93 9.99
CA SER A 348 -15.99 4.41 9.44
C SER A 348 -14.91 4.46 10.52
N ASP A 349 -13.66 4.49 10.05
CA ASP A 349 -12.50 4.86 10.87
C ASP A 349 -12.51 6.39 11.09
N VAL A 350 -11.95 6.86 12.19
CA VAL A 350 -11.58 8.27 12.38
C VAL A 350 -10.32 8.57 11.56
N CYS A 351 -9.36 7.64 11.58
CA CYS A 351 -8.11 7.74 10.86
C CYS A 351 -7.71 6.38 10.27
N ALA A 352 -7.35 6.35 8.99
CA ALA A 352 -6.85 5.15 8.29
C ALA A 352 -5.38 5.27 7.86
N VAL A 353 -4.69 6.34 8.27
CA VAL A 353 -3.31 6.63 7.85
C VAL A 353 -2.34 5.51 8.25
N PRO A 354 -2.36 4.94 9.48
CA PRO A 354 -1.47 3.82 9.82
C PRO A 354 -1.63 2.61 8.90
N ALA A 355 -2.87 2.26 8.54
CA ALA A 355 -3.14 1.17 7.60
C ALA A 355 -2.67 1.48 6.18
N ALA A 356 -2.75 2.75 5.76
CA ALA A 356 -2.28 3.18 4.45
C ALA A 356 -0.78 2.93 4.27
N GLY A 357 0.01 2.97 5.34
CA GLY A 357 1.43 2.60 5.30
C GLY A 357 1.64 1.16 4.86
N VAL A 358 0.94 0.20 5.48
CA VAL A 358 1.03 -1.23 5.11
C VAL A 358 0.52 -1.50 3.70
N ILE A 359 -0.54 -0.80 3.27
CA ILE A 359 -1.03 -0.86 1.89
C ILE A 359 0.02 -0.27 0.93
N GLY A 360 0.68 0.81 1.32
CA GLY A 360 1.79 1.41 0.56
C GLY A 360 2.97 0.44 0.39
N GLU A 361 3.37 -0.27 1.45
CA GLU A 361 4.39 -1.34 1.37
C GLU A 361 4.00 -2.39 0.32
N ALA A 362 2.73 -2.83 0.32
CA ALA A 362 2.21 -3.80 -0.63
C ALA A 362 2.31 -3.30 -2.08
N MET A 363 1.91 -2.07 -2.34
CA MET A 363 1.95 -1.48 -3.68
C MET A 363 3.39 -1.26 -4.16
N VAL A 364 4.29 -0.80 -3.28
CA VAL A 364 5.72 -0.68 -3.58
C VAL A 364 6.33 -2.05 -3.88
N ALA A 365 5.99 -3.08 -3.11
CA ALA A 365 6.49 -4.44 -3.33
C ALA A 365 6.10 -4.99 -4.70
N LEU A 366 4.86 -4.79 -5.14
CA LEU A 366 4.40 -5.22 -6.47
C LEU A 366 5.18 -4.54 -7.61
N VAL A 367 5.41 -3.22 -7.50
CA VAL A 367 6.20 -2.47 -8.49
C VAL A 367 7.66 -2.92 -8.49
N LEU A 368 8.26 -3.09 -7.32
CA LEU A 368 9.67 -3.52 -7.22
C LEU A 368 9.86 -4.96 -7.70
N ALA A 369 8.92 -5.86 -7.40
CA ALA A 369 8.97 -7.24 -7.89
C ALA A 369 8.93 -7.30 -9.42
N GLU A 370 8.07 -6.50 -10.05
CA GLU A 370 8.02 -6.38 -11.51
C GLU A 370 9.33 -5.81 -12.06
N ALA A 371 9.89 -4.76 -11.46
CA ALA A 371 11.15 -4.15 -11.90
C ALA A 371 12.36 -5.10 -11.73
N VAL A 372 12.38 -5.92 -10.67
CA VAL A 372 13.39 -6.96 -10.44
C VAL A 372 13.30 -8.05 -11.51
N LEU A 373 12.10 -8.50 -11.83
CA LEU A 373 11.87 -9.50 -12.88
C LEU A 373 12.21 -8.96 -14.27
N GLU A 374 11.91 -7.69 -14.55
CA GLU A 374 12.29 -7.04 -15.80
C GLU A 374 13.81 -6.98 -15.97
N LYS A 375 14.54 -6.71 -14.89
CA LYS A 375 15.99 -6.56 -14.93
C LYS A 375 16.76 -7.89 -14.88
N PHE A 376 16.36 -8.78 -13.98
CA PHE A 376 17.13 -10.00 -13.69
C PHE A 376 16.46 -11.27 -14.26
N GLY A 377 15.14 -11.25 -14.48
CA GLY A 377 14.40 -12.41 -14.99
C GLY A 377 14.49 -13.62 -14.05
N GLY A 378 14.32 -14.80 -14.63
CA GLY A 378 14.42 -16.10 -13.97
C GLY A 378 13.05 -16.73 -13.72
N ASP A 379 12.97 -18.05 -13.93
CA ASP A 379 11.78 -18.87 -13.66
C ASP A 379 11.79 -19.42 -12.23
N SER A 380 12.90 -19.24 -11.51
CA SER A 380 13.05 -19.64 -10.10
C SER A 380 13.76 -18.54 -9.30
N VAL A 381 13.55 -18.55 -7.97
CA VAL A 381 14.28 -17.65 -7.05
C VAL A 381 15.79 -17.78 -7.23
N ALA A 382 16.30 -19.00 -7.38
CA ALA A 382 17.73 -19.27 -7.54
C ALA A 382 18.30 -18.63 -8.82
N GLU A 383 17.54 -18.61 -9.92
CA GLU A 383 17.97 -17.95 -11.15
C GLU A 383 17.98 -16.43 -11.01
N THR A 384 16.94 -15.84 -10.43
CA THR A 384 16.89 -14.40 -10.17
C THR A 384 18.06 -13.98 -9.27
N THR A 385 18.32 -14.73 -8.20
CA THR A 385 19.43 -14.48 -7.28
C THR A 385 20.77 -14.54 -8.01
N ARG A 386 21.05 -15.59 -8.76
CA ARG A 386 22.28 -15.74 -9.55
C ARG A 386 22.50 -14.58 -10.52
N ASN A 387 21.43 -14.16 -11.22
CA ASN A 387 21.51 -13.06 -12.19
C ASN A 387 21.77 -11.72 -11.48
N HIS A 388 21.17 -11.50 -10.30
CA HIS A 388 21.46 -10.34 -9.45
C HIS A 388 22.91 -10.34 -8.95
N GLU A 389 23.40 -11.47 -8.43
CA GLU A 389 24.78 -11.62 -7.94
C GLU A 389 25.80 -11.38 -9.07
N ALA A 390 25.56 -11.91 -10.28
CA ALA A 390 26.39 -11.66 -11.44
C ALA A 390 26.42 -10.18 -11.83
N HIS A 391 25.29 -9.47 -11.72
CA HIS A 391 25.24 -8.03 -11.94
C HIS A 391 26.06 -7.27 -10.89
N LEU A 392 25.96 -7.62 -9.61
CA LEU A 392 26.75 -7.02 -8.54
C LEU A 392 28.25 -7.24 -8.72
N ALA A 393 28.66 -8.47 -9.07
CA ALA A 393 30.05 -8.80 -9.35
C ALA A 393 30.59 -7.92 -10.48
N ARG A 394 29.87 -7.74 -11.57
CA ARG A 394 30.26 -6.85 -12.66
C ARG A 394 30.38 -5.38 -12.26
N LEU A 395 29.46 -4.88 -11.42
CA LEU A 395 29.57 -3.51 -10.89
C LEU A 395 30.82 -3.35 -10.02
N ALA A 396 31.17 -4.37 -9.22
CA ALA A 396 32.38 -4.38 -8.40
C ALA A 396 33.66 -4.43 -9.25
N GLU A 397 33.72 -5.22 -10.33
CA GLU A 397 34.82 -5.23 -11.29
C GLU A 397 35.10 -3.85 -11.89
N HIS A 398 34.04 -3.08 -12.14
CA HIS A 398 34.18 -1.69 -12.61
C HIS A 398 34.47 -0.69 -11.48
N GLY A 399 34.50 -1.13 -10.23
CA GLY A 399 34.72 -0.26 -9.08
C GLY A 399 33.57 0.70 -8.77
N TRP A 400 32.34 0.32 -9.12
CA TRP A 400 31.15 1.16 -8.88
C TRP A 400 30.44 0.83 -7.59
N VAL A 401 30.61 -0.38 -7.10
CA VAL A 401 30.18 -0.84 -5.77
C VAL A 401 31.32 -1.56 -5.08
N ALA A 402 31.29 -1.65 -3.75
CA ALA A 402 32.25 -2.45 -3.00
C ALA A 402 32.09 -3.93 -3.35
N ALA A 403 33.18 -4.67 -3.45
CA ALA A 403 33.12 -6.12 -3.53
C ALA A 403 32.56 -6.67 -2.22
N ARG A 404 31.58 -7.59 -2.32
CA ARG A 404 30.99 -8.29 -1.18
C ARG A 404 31.89 -9.40 -0.67
#